data_e9a32891fa879eb276dd65bbd2d4d039
#
_entry.id   e9a32891fa879eb276dd65bbd2d4d039
#
_cell.length_a   1.000
_cell.length_b   1.000
_cell.length_c   1.000
_cell.angle_alpha   90.00
_cell.angle_beta   90.00
_cell.angle_gamma   90.00
#
_symmetry.space_group_name_H-M   'P 1'
#
loop_
_entity.id
_entity.type
_entity.pdbx_description
1 polymer ?
#
loop_
_entity_poly.entity_id
_entity_poly.type
_entity_poly.pdbx_seq_one_letter_code
_entity_poly.pdbx_strand_id
1 'polypeptide(L)'
;MKKEEKKTGFEKVKPKDSIGTKGKIGKDEVVDAVSILKKYKEAKSSLEKRIVDNEQWFKMRHWEQLSGSSGNENASAWLFNSIANKHADAMDNFPEVTCLPREASDEAAANVLSQILPVIFERNGFEKVYSDAWWYKLKAGTAVYGAFWNPMKNNGLGDIEIKQVDVLNLFWEPGIKDIQKSKNIFHVELTDNETLIALYPQLSDKLGGSSVEIAKYVYDDNVDTSEKSAVIDRYYKVIKDGVETLHYCKICNDELLYASENDPEYESRGFYDHGKYPFIFDSLFVEEGTPCGFGYIDIMKDAQKQIDILGNALVRNASMATNPRYFINSSGAVNEEEFADWSNNFVHVSGSNLGEDSIREIRMSGIPEIYLGILNSKIDELKETSGNRDFSQGGVSSGVTAASAIAALQEAGSKLTRDMVKGGYRAFSELNSLAIELIRQFYDEPRFFRVIAENGNQEFVSYDNSAIRVKNQGEAFGVSLGDRKPIFDIKVSAQKSSPFSKISQNELALQLYNSGMFNPEFRQQALLAISMMDFEGKSALVAKLSTGVSPL
;
A
#
# COMPACT_ATOMS: atom_id res chain seq x y z
N MET A 1 3.10 74.23 27.24
CA MET A 1 2.34 73.13 26.65
C MET A 1 3.34 72.21 25.95
N LYS A 2 3.77 71.12 26.61
CA LYS A 2 4.65 70.11 26.05
C LYS A 2 3.77 69.05 25.41
N LYS A 3 3.99 68.76 24.13
CA LYS A 3 3.39 67.62 23.41
C LYS A 3 4.15 66.34 23.80
N GLU A 4 3.45 65.38 24.40
CA GLU A 4 3.91 64.02 24.59
C GLU A 4 3.82 63.24 23.27
N GLU A 5 4.96 62.82 22.74
CA GLU A 5 5.03 61.85 21.66
C GLU A 5 4.83 60.44 22.23
N LYS A 6 3.72 59.82 21.90
CA LYS A 6 3.49 58.39 22.13
C LYS A 6 4.38 57.57 21.17
N LYS A 7 5.42 56.98 21.70
CA LYS A 7 6.19 55.92 21.02
C LYS A 7 5.35 54.65 21.00
N THR A 8 4.79 54.29 19.86
CA THR A 8 4.26 52.98 19.56
C THR A 8 5.44 52.04 19.26
N GLY A 9 5.93 51.39 20.29
CA GLY A 9 6.93 50.33 20.13
C GLY A 9 6.23 49.05 19.63
N PHE A 10 6.38 48.74 18.35
CA PHE A 10 6.23 47.35 17.88
C PHE A 10 7.41 46.56 18.45
N GLU A 11 7.18 45.82 19.54
CA GLU A 11 8.07 44.76 19.93
C GLU A 11 8.12 43.77 18.80
N LYS A 12 9.26 43.70 18.11
CA LYS A 12 9.59 42.60 17.22
C LYS A 12 9.59 41.32 18.06
N VAL A 13 8.51 40.55 17.92
CA VAL A 13 8.49 39.16 18.39
C VAL A 13 9.65 38.49 17.69
N LYS A 14 10.73 38.24 18.42
CA LYS A 14 11.81 37.38 17.95
C LYS A 14 11.19 36.03 17.62
N PRO A 15 11.42 35.45 16.43
CA PRO A 15 11.05 34.07 16.20
C PRO A 15 11.69 33.25 17.33
N LYS A 16 10.90 32.45 18.04
CA LYS A 16 11.44 31.44 18.96
C LYS A 16 12.45 30.66 18.16
N ASP A 17 13.70 30.69 18.61
CA ASP A 17 14.78 29.97 18.00
C ASP A 17 14.32 28.53 17.72
N SER A 18 14.44 28.13 16.46
CA SER A 18 14.21 26.78 16.01
C SER A 18 15.01 25.84 16.91
N ILE A 19 14.41 24.71 17.29
CA ILE A 19 15.05 23.62 18.00
C ILE A 19 16.30 23.21 17.18
N GLY A 20 17.46 23.77 17.49
CA GLY A 20 18.65 23.54 16.68
C GLY A 20 19.88 24.35 17.05
N THR A 21 19.79 25.23 18.04
CA THR A 21 20.95 26.08 18.43
C THR A 21 21.78 25.54 19.61
N LYS A 22 21.38 24.41 20.19
CA LYS A 22 22.16 23.69 21.21
C LYS A 22 22.46 22.28 20.64
N GLY A 23 23.63 22.09 20.08
CA GLY A 23 24.07 20.88 19.39
C GLY A 23 24.02 19.54 20.13
N LYS A 24 22.98 19.29 20.96
CA LYS A 24 22.72 17.98 21.59
C LYS A 24 21.27 17.91 22.01
N ILE A 25 20.57 16.84 21.62
CA ILE A 25 19.23 16.50 22.09
C ILE A 25 19.33 15.97 23.52
N GLY A 26 18.54 16.55 24.44
CA GLY A 26 18.39 16.14 25.84
C GLY A 26 16.97 15.74 26.20
N LYS A 27 16.67 15.65 27.51
CA LYS A 27 15.36 15.25 28.01
C LYS A 27 14.23 16.23 27.64
N ASP A 28 14.50 17.52 27.63
CA ASP A 28 13.49 18.54 27.34
C ASP A 28 13.01 18.42 25.89
N GLU A 29 13.92 18.16 24.95
CA GLU A 29 13.59 17.95 23.54
C GLU A 29 12.83 16.64 23.31
N VAL A 30 13.05 15.62 24.14
CA VAL A 30 12.28 14.36 24.11
C VAL A 30 10.83 14.60 24.56
N VAL A 31 10.62 15.35 25.65
CA VAL A 31 9.28 15.70 26.14
C VAL A 31 8.51 16.51 25.09
N ASP A 32 9.19 17.50 24.46
CA ASP A 32 8.60 18.28 23.37
C ASP A 32 8.23 17.40 22.17
N ALA A 33 9.08 16.45 21.80
CA ALA A 33 8.82 15.52 20.72
C ALA A 33 7.56 14.65 20.98
N VAL A 34 7.43 14.11 22.19
CA VAL A 34 6.24 13.34 22.60
C VAL A 34 4.99 14.20 22.61
N SER A 35 5.08 15.47 23.03
CA SER A 35 3.96 16.41 22.97
C SER A 35 3.52 16.68 21.53
N ILE A 36 4.45 16.84 20.59
CA ILE A 36 4.15 17.01 19.16
C ILE A 36 3.49 15.74 18.60
N LEU A 37 4.00 14.56 18.93
CA LEU A 37 3.43 13.28 18.52
C LEU A 37 1.95 13.16 18.96
N LYS A 38 1.63 13.52 20.22
CA LYS A 38 0.25 13.50 20.72
C LYS A 38 -0.67 14.39 19.89
N LYS A 39 -0.22 15.59 19.53
CA LYS A 39 -1.00 16.51 18.67
C LYS A 39 -1.21 15.94 17.26
N TYR A 40 -0.19 15.30 16.68
CA TYR A 40 -0.29 14.67 15.36
C TYR A 40 -1.25 13.47 15.39
N LYS A 41 -1.23 12.70 16.48
CA LYS A 41 -2.15 11.58 16.69
C LYS A 41 -3.61 12.06 16.80
N GLU A 42 -3.87 13.10 17.59
CA GLU A 42 -5.22 13.68 17.72
C GLU A 42 -5.77 14.12 16.36
N ALA A 43 -4.96 14.82 15.57
CA ALA A 43 -5.36 15.27 14.24
C ALA A 43 -5.63 14.13 13.24
N LYS A 44 -5.02 12.97 13.44
CA LYS A 44 -5.16 11.79 12.58
C LYS A 44 -6.30 10.86 12.99
N SER A 45 -6.95 11.06 14.12
CA SER A 45 -7.92 10.14 14.72
C SER A 45 -9.09 9.74 13.78
N SER A 46 -9.55 10.65 12.91
CA SER A 46 -10.59 10.37 11.92
C SER A 46 -10.11 9.39 10.83
N LEU A 47 -8.87 9.53 10.38
CA LEU A 47 -8.25 8.63 9.42
C LEU A 47 -8.05 7.23 10.03
N GLU A 48 -7.60 7.16 11.28
CA GLU A 48 -7.42 5.88 12.00
C GLU A 48 -8.74 5.12 12.12
N LYS A 49 -9.82 5.81 12.51
CA LYS A 49 -11.17 5.22 12.57
C LYS A 49 -11.62 4.71 11.21
N ARG A 50 -11.40 5.48 10.13
CA ARG A 50 -11.75 5.08 8.76
C ARG A 50 -11.01 3.81 8.34
N ILE A 51 -9.72 3.71 8.62
CA ILE A 51 -8.90 2.54 8.28
C ILE A 51 -9.38 1.29 9.01
N VAL A 52 -9.63 1.40 10.32
CA VAL A 52 -10.12 0.28 11.14
C VAL A 52 -11.53 -0.15 10.69
N ASP A 53 -12.43 0.79 10.42
CA ASP A 53 -13.77 0.51 9.90
C ASP A 53 -13.70 -0.20 8.55
N ASN A 54 -12.87 0.28 7.63
CA ASN A 54 -12.70 -0.34 6.31
C ASN A 54 -12.22 -1.80 6.40
N GLU A 55 -11.36 -2.13 7.37
CA GLU A 55 -10.93 -3.51 7.59
C GLU A 55 -12.08 -4.41 8.03
N GLN A 56 -13.02 -3.89 8.86
CA GLN A 56 -14.23 -4.64 9.24
C GLN A 56 -15.15 -4.89 8.04
N TRP A 57 -15.33 -3.87 7.18
CA TRP A 57 -16.08 -4.03 5.94
C TRP A 57 -15.46 -5.08 5.02
N PHE A 58 -14.16 -5.09 4.86
CA PHE A 58 -13.45 -6.09 4.06
C PHE A 58 -13.62 -7.51 4.60
N LYS A 59 -13.64 -7.68 5.93
CA LYS A 59 -13.84 -8.96 6.62
C LYS A 59 -15.31 -9.37 6.74
N MET A 60 -16.24 -8.61 6.18
CA MET A 60 -17.69 -8.85 6.28
C MET A 60 -18.20 -8.84 7.74
N ARG A 61 -17.52 -8.11 8.64
CA ARG A 61 -17.88 -7.97 10.07
C ARG A 61 -18.53 -6.63 10.40
N HIS A 62 -18.94 -5.86 9.40
CA HIS A 62 -19.51 -4.52 9.59
C HIS A 62 -20.84 -4.53 10.35
N TRP A 63 -21.57 -5.64 10.38
CA TRP A 63 -22.79 -5.78 11.17
C TRP A 63 -22.57 -5.71 12.67
N GLU A 64 -21.41 -6.15 13.16
CA GLU A 64 -21.05 -6.08 14.57
C GLU A 64 -20.98 -4.64 15.09
N GLN A 65 -20.73 -3.68 14.21
CA GLN A 65 -20.61 -2.25 14.53
C GLN A 65 -21.92 -1.47 14.30
N LEU A 66 -22.89 -2.05 13.60
CA LEU A 66 -24.16 -1.38 13.32
C LEU A 66 -25.13 -1.56 14.49
N SER A 67 -25.51 -0.43 15.11
CA SER A 67 -26.46 -0.40 16.20
C SER A 67 -27.79 -1.06 15.81
N GLY A 68 -28.24 -2.07 16.56
CA GLY A 68 -29.51 -2.76 16.34
C GLY A 68 -29.44 -4.01 15.46
N SER A 69 -28.23 -4.45 15.09
CA SER A 69 -28.04 -5.76 14.49
C SER A 69 -28.32 -6.87 15.51
N SER A 70 -29.00 -7.94 15.07
CA SER A 70 -29.25 -9.10 15.93
C SER A 70 -28.06 -10.06 15.99
N GLY A 71 -26.96 -9.75 15.30
CA GLY A 71 -25.78 -10.59 15.17
C GLY A 71 -25.94 -11.81 14.24
N ASN A 72 -27.11 -11.95 13.64
CA ASN A 72 -27.43 -13.07 12.74
C ASN A 72 -27.61 -12.61 11.27
N GLU A 73 -27.21 -11.40 10.95
CA GLU A 73 -27.25 -10.88 9.59
C GLU A 73 -26.13 -11.47 8.76
N ASN A 74 -26.45 -11.87 7.53
CA ASN A 74 -25.48 -12.35 6.56
C ASN A 74 -24.94 -11.18 5.75
N ALA A 75 -23.62 -11.15 5.55
CA ALA A 75 -22.97 -10.24 4.62
C ALA A 75 -22.61 -10.98 3.33
N SER A 76 -22.84 -10.34 2.19
CA SER A 76 -22.42 -10.86 0.90
C SER A 76 -21.00 -10.39 0.53
N ALA A 77 -20.25 -11.24 -0.17
CA ALA A 77 -18.81 -11.01 -0.42
C ALA A 77 -18.52 -10.18 -1.69
N TRP A 78 -19.43 -9.33 -2.14
CA TRP A 78 -19.25 -8.56 -3.37
C TRP A 78 -18.04 -7.59 -3.29
N LEU A 79 -17.95 -6.88 -2.16
CA LEU A 79 -16.86 -5.96 -1.91
C LEU A 79 -15.52 -6.69 -1.83
N PHE A 80 -15.45 -7.81 -1.11
CA PHE A 80 -14.26 -8.66 -1.04
C PHE A 80 -13.81 -9.12 -2.44
N ASN A 81 -14.76 -9.66 -3.24
CA ASN A 81 -14.47 -10.14 -4.60
C ASN A 81 -13.92 -9.01 -5.49
N SER A 82 -14.51 -7.82 -5.39
CA SER A 82 -14.05 -6.66 -6.16
C SER A 82 -12.61 -6.27 -5.82
N ILE A 83 -12.25 -6.25 -4.55
CA ILE A 83 -10.90 -5.92 -4.09
C ILE A 83 -9.90 -7.01 -4.45
N ALA A 84 -10.28 -8.29 -4.31
CA ALA A 84 -9.42 -9.43 -4.66
C ALA A 84 -9.04 -9.43 -6.16
N ASN A 85 -9.97 -9.12 -7.04
CA ASN A 85 -9.70 -8.98 -8.46
C ASN A 85 -8.74 -7.82 -8.75
N LYS A 86 -8.90 -6.66 -8.08
CA LYS A 86 -7.97 -5.53 -8.24
C LYS A 86 -6.58 -5.83 -7.72
N HIS A 87 -6.49 -6.61 -6.65
CA HIS A 87 -5.20 -7.08 -6.15
C HIS A 87 -4.52 -8.02 -7.16
N ALA A 88 -5.25 -8.97 -7.75
CA ALA A 88 -4.74 -9.85 -8.79
C ALA A 88 -4.23 -9.05 -10.01
N ASP A 89 -5.01 -8.06 -10.47
CA ASP A 89 -4.59 -7.14 -11.55
C ASP A 89 -3.25 -6.44 -11.23
N ALA A 90 -3.05 -6.05 -9.96
CA ALA A 90 -1.83 -5.39 -9.53
C ALA A 90 -0.63 -6.36 -9.49
N MET A 91 -0.85 -7.61 -9.07
CA MET A 91 0.19 -8.65 -9.05
C MET A 91 0.60 -9.06 -10.45
N ASP A 92 -0.33 -9.12 -11.40
CA ASP A 92 -0.02 -9.39 -12.82
C ASP A 92 0.84 -8.29 -13.47
N ASN A 93 0.88 -7.10 -12.86
CA ASN A 93 1.68 -5.96 -13.30
C ASN A 93 2.82 -5.63 -12.32
N PHE A 94 3.53 -6.65 -11.83
CA PHE A 94 4.66 -6.47 -10.92
C PHE A 94 5.74 -5.57 -11.56
N PRO A 95 6.30 -4.58 -10.82
CA PRO A 95 7.23 -3.61 -11.38
C PRO A 95 8.64 -4.16 -11.52
N GLU A 96 9.28 -3.85 -12.65
CA GLU A 96 10.72 -4.01 -12.86
C GLU A 96 11.41 -2.66 -13.01
N VAL A 97 12.65 -2.58 -12.52
CA VAL A 97 13.45 -1.36 -12.54
C VAL A 97 14.58 -1.44 -13.56
N THR A 98 14.78 -0.33 -14.27
CA THR A 98 15.97 -0.10 -15.09
C THR A 98 16.50 1.30 -14.76
N CYS A 99 17.78 1.39 -14.42
CA CYS A 99 18.47 2.65 -14.19
C CYS A 99 19.04 3.19 -15.51
N LEU A 100 18.76 4.44 -15.79
CA LEU A 100 19.26 5.13 -16.97
C LEU A 100 20.22 6.25 -16.55
N PRO A 101 21.42 6.33 -17.15
CA PRO A 101 22.36 7.40 -16.84
C PRO A 101 21.89 8.72 -17.46
N ARG A 102 22.12 9.83 -16.77
CA ARG A 102 21.93 11.17 -17.38
C ARG A 102 23.14 11.61 -18.18
N GLU A 103 24.31 11.11 -17.84
CA GLU A 103 25.57 11.39 -18.51
C GLU A 103 26.20 10.09 -19.03
N ALA A 104 26.81 10.13 -20.21
CA ALA A 104 27.44 8.96 -20.83
C ALA A 104 28.53 8.32 -19.96
N SER A 105 29.21 9.12 -19.14
CA SER A 105 30.22 8.64 -18.17
C SER A 105 29.67 7.73 -17.09
N ASP A 106 28.35 7.76 -16.83
CA ASP A 106 27.70 7.02 -15.77
C ASP A 106 26.99 5.75 -16.27
N GLU A 107 27.12 5.42 -17.57
CA GLU A 107 26.47 4.27 -18.19
C GLU A 107 26.85 2.94 -17.53
N ALA A 108 28.13 2.74 -17.24
CA ALA A 108 28.61 1.54 -16.57
C ALA A 108 28.00 1.39 -15.15
N ALA A 109 27.90 2.50 -14.40
CA ALA A 109 27.31 2.51 -13.08
C ALA A 109 25.79 2.25 -13.13
N ALA A 110 25.07 2.83 -14.11
CA ALA A 110 23.65 2.60 -14.34
C ALA A 110 23.34 1.13 -14.66
N ASN A 111 24.16 0.50 -15.49
CA ASN A 111 24.02 -0.91 -15.84
C ASN A 111 24.21 -1.82 -14.63
N VAL A 112 25.24 -1.54 -13.80
CA VAL A 112 25.47 -2.30 -12.56
C VAL A 112 24.33 -2.09 -11.56
N LEU A 113 23.83 -0.86 -11.37
CA LEU A 113 22.68 -0.58 -10.52
C LEU A 113 21.41 -1.32 -10.99
N SER A 114 21.18 -1.37 -12.32
CA SER A 114 20.04 -2.12 -12.89
C SER A 114 20.10 -3.61 -12.59
N GLN A 115 21.31 -4.18 -12.43
CA GLN A 115 21.51 -5.58 -12.08
C GLN A 115 21.39 -5.86 -10.58
N ILE A 116 21.89 -4.97 -9.72
CA ILE A 116 21.93 -5.22 -8.27
C ILE A 116 20.64 -4.84 -7.55
N LEU A 117 19.91 -3.82 -8.03
CA LEU A 117 18.64 -3.40 -7.39
C LEU A 117 17.61 -4.53 -7.31
N PRO A 118 17.33 -5.30 -8.37
CA PRO A 118 16.40 -6.43 -8.27
C PRO A 118 16.83 -7.45 -7.21
N VAL A 119 18.14 -7.72 -7.07
CA VAL A 119 18.67 -8.66 -6.05
C VAL A 119 18.47 -8.10 -4.64
N ILE A 120 18.64 -6.79 -4.43
CA ILE A 120 18.37 -6.15 -3.13
C ILE A 120 16.89 -6.26 -2.78
N PHE A 121 15.99 -6.03 -3.75
CA PHE A 121 14.55 -6.17 -3.56
C PHE A 121 14.16 -7.62 -3.27
N GLU A 122 14.71 -8.60 -4.02
CA GLU A 122 14.49 -10.04 -3.78
C GLU A 122 14.91 -10.45 -2.37
N ARG A 123 16.10 -10.02 -1.91
CA ARG A 123 16.59 -10.29 -0.54
C ARG A 123 15.69 -9.73 0.56
N ASN A 124 14.94 -8.67 0.27
CA ASN A 124 13.94 -8.09 1.16
C ASN A 124 12.56 -8.75 1.03
N GLY A 125 12.40 -9.78 0.19
CA GLY A 125 11.09 -10.40 -0.06
C GLY A 125 10.08 -9.40 -0.63
N PHE A 126 10.51 -8.55 -1.54
CA PHE A 126 9.71 -7.40 -2.02
C PHE A 126 8.39 -7.82 -2.66
N GLU A 127 8.30 -9.01 -3.26
CA GLU A 127 7.04 -9.52 -3.80
C GLU A 127 5.95 -9.56 -2.72
N LYS A 128 6.29 -10.05 -1.51
CA LYS A 128 5.38 -10.05 -0.37
C LYS A 128 5.08 -8.63 0.10
N VAL A 129 6.10 -7.78 0.24
CA VAL A 129 5.93 -6.37 0.65
C VAL A 129 5.02 -5.63 -0.31
N TYR A 130 5.16 -5.87 -1.62
CA TYR A 130 4.33 -5.30 -2.66
C TYR A 130 2.89 -5.79 -2.57
N SER A 131 2.68 -7.11 -2.42
CA SER A 131 1.36 -7.69 -2.22
C SER A 131 0.65 -7.12 -0.99
N ASP A 132 1.32 -7.09 0.18
CA ASP A 132 0.77 -6.57 1.42
C ASP A 132 0.43 -5.07 1.30
N ALA A 133 1.30 -4.28 0.64
CA ALA A 133 1.07 -2.88 0.36
C ALA A 133 -0.16 -2.65 -0.55
N TRP A 134 -0.35 -3.48 -1.57
CA TRP A 134 -1.52 -3.40 -2.44
C TRP A 134 -2.81 -3.77 -1.74
N TRP A 135 -2.83 -4.83 -0.91
CA TRP A 135 -3.98 -5.13 -0.06
C TRP A 135 -4.35 -3.94 0.81
N TYR A 136 -3.35 -3.33 1.44
CA TYR A 136 -3.56 -2.18 2.30
C TYR A 136 -4.06 -0.96 1.50
N LYS A 137 -3.44 -0.65 0.37
CA LYS A 137 -3.81 0.46 -0.53
C LYS A 137 -5.25 0.35 -1.02
N LEU A 138 -5.68 -0.83 -1.44
CA LEU A 138 -7.04 -1.05 -1.94
C LEU A 138 -8.10 -0.90 -0.84
N LYS A 139 -7.79 -1.30 0.40
CA LYS A 139 -8.69 -1.21 1.55
C LYS A 139 -8.69 0.17 2.20
N ALA A 140 -7.53 0.66 2.55
CA ALA A 140 -7.35 1.88 3.34
C ALA A 140 -7.08 3.14 2.50
N GLY A 141 -6.84 2.97 1.20
CA GLY A 141 -6.61 4.05 0.25
C GLY A 141 -5.16 4.49 0.10
N THR A 142 -4.26 4.07 0.98
CA THR A 142 -2.85 4.46 0.91
C THR A 142 -1.96 3.37 1.47
N ALA A 143 -0.99 2.91 0.69
CA ALA A 143 0.13 2.14 1.19
C ALA A 143 1.33 3.05 1.49
N VAL A 144 2.16 2.67 2.44
CA VAL A 144 3.43 3.35 2.71
C VAL A 144 4.56 2.34 2.63
N TYR A 145 5.55 2.65 1.79
CA TYR A 145 6.79 1.91 1.74
C TYR A 145 7.85 2.64 2.56
N GLY A 146 8.65 1.88 3.31
CA GLY A 146 9.81 2.37 4.02
C GLY A 146 11.10 1.83 3.42
N ALA A 147 12.11 2.68 3.24
CA ALA A 147 13.46 2.30 2.83
C ALA A 147 14.46 2.77 3.88
N PHE A 148 15.04 1.84 4.61
CA PHE A 148 15.91 2.11 5.75
C PHE A 148 17.26 1.45 5.58
N TRP A 149 18.27 1.98 6.27
CA TRP A 149 19.53 1.28 6.50
C TRP A 149 19.44 0.46 7.77
N ASN A 150 19.71 -0.84 7.68
CA ASN A 150 19.77 -1.73 8.85
C ASN A 150 21.21 -2.24 9.04
N PRO A 151 21.95 -1.72 10.03
CA PRO A 151 23.36 -2.09 10.25
C PRO A 151 23.52 -3.54 10.74
N MET A 152 22.47 -4.19 11.26
CA MET A 152 22.54 -5.55 11.81
C MET A 152 22.43 -6.64 10.73
N LYS A 153 21.95 -6.30 9.53
CA LYS A 153 21.87 -7.27 8.42
C LYS A 153 23.25 -7.73 7.97
N ASN A 154 23.32 -8.88 7.33
CA ASN A 154 24.54 -9.46 6.76
C ASN A 154 25.72 -9.56 7.76
N ASN A 155 25.42 -10.03 8.98
CA ASN A 155 26.40 -10.21 10.06
C ASN A 155 27.16 -8.91 10.45
N GLY A 156 26.45 -7.79 10.44
CA GLY A 156 27.01 -6.48 10.82
C GLY A 156 27.59 -5.66 9.67
N LEU A 157 27.62 -6.19 8.44
CA LEU A 157 27.98 -5.41 7.26
C LEU A 157 26.89 -4.36 6.91
N GLY A 158 25.67 -4.56 7.42
CA GLY A 158 24.50 -3.75 7.13
C GLY A 158 23.93 -4.02 5.74
N ASP A 159 22.66 -3.74 5.55
CA ASP A 159 21.99 -3.77 4.24
C ASP A 159 20.74 -2.88 4.23
N ILE A 160 20.23 -2.61 3.04
CA ILE A 160 18.96 -1.89 2.86
C ILE A 160 17.82 -2.77 3.36
N GLU A 161 16.91 -2.16 4.08
CA GLU A 161 15.66 -2.77 4.54
C GLU A 161 14.48 -2.07 3.90
N ILE A 162 13.71 -2.84 3.13
CA ILE A 162 12.49 -2.37 2.49
C ILE A 162 11.32 -3.09 3.13
N LYS A 163 10.39 -2.33 3.68
CA LYS A 163 9.18 -2.88 4.32
C LYS A 163 7.95 -2.03 4.00
N GLN A 164 6.79 -2.65 4.06
CA GLN A 164 5.53 -1.92 4.15
C GLN A 164 5.41 -1.36 5.58
N VAL A 165 5.05 -0.09 5.69
CA VAL A 165 4.82 0.59 6.96
C VAL A 165 3.33 0.78 7.16
N ASP A 166 2.81 0.37 8.33
CA ASP A 166 1.41 0.58 8.65
C ASP A 166 1.15 2.08 8.87
N VAL A 167 0.16 2.61 8.15
CA VAL A 167 -0.26 4.00 8.31
C VAL A 167 -0.70 4.27 9.75
N LEU A 168 -1.30 3.31 10.46
CA LEU A 168 -1.72 3.49 11.85
C LEU A 168 -0.55 3.83 12.79
N ASN A 169 0.65 3.37 12.45
CA ASN A 169 1.88 3.56 13.24
C ASN A 169 2.67 4.80 12.84
N LEU A 170 2.23 5.53 11.80
CA LEU A 170 2.97 6.66 11.25
C LEU A 170 2.22 7.98 11.49
N PHE A 171 2.91 9.01 12.03
CA PHE A 171 2.32 10.30 12.39
C PHE A 171 3.12 11.43 11.76
N TRP A 172 2.43 12.41 11.17
CA TRP A 172 3.01 13.54 10.43
C TRP A 172 2.26 14.83 10.72
N GLU A 173 2.81 15.97 10.28
CA GLU A 173 2.21 17.29 10.46
C GLU A 173 0.85 17.37 9.77
N PRO A 174 -0.21 17.81 10.47
CA PRO A 174 -1.54 17.95 9.89
C PRO A 174 -1.60 19.00 8.77
N GLY A 175 -2.48 18.76 7.79
CA GLY A 175 -2.77 19.73 6.73
C GLY A 175 -1.72 19.80 5.61
N ILE A 176 -0.79 18.86 5.53
CA ILE A 176 0.17 18.76 4.43
C ILE A 176 -0.26 17.70 3.42
N LYS A 177 0.03 17.91 2.13
CA LYS A 177 -0.20 16.95 1.05
C LYS A 177 1.06 16.14 0.73
N ASP A 178 2.21 16.78 0.80
CA ASP A 178 3.50 16.17 0.51
C ASP A 178 4.22 15.85 1.84
N ILE A 179 4.43 14.57 2.10
CA ILE A 179 5.06 14.09 3.33
C ILE A 179 6.48 14.68 3.51
N GLN A 180 7.18 14.98 2.42
CA GLN A 180 8.52 15.54 2.47
C GLN A 180 8.55 16.99 3.02
N LYS A 181 7.39 17.65 3.10
CA LYS A 181 7.23 18.99 3.69
C LYS A 181 6.90 18.97 5.18
N SER A 182 6.66 17.81 5.76
CA SER A 182 6.46 17.68 7.21
C SER A 182 7.71 18.10 7.97
N LYS A 183 7.54 18.81 9.09
CA LYS A 183 8.66 19.13 9.99
C LYS A 183 9.13 17.93 10.76
N ASN A 184 8.20 17.06 11.16
CA ASN A 184 8.49 15.84 11.88
C ASN A 184 7.66 14.70 11.30
N ILE A 185 8.23 13.49 11.30
CA ILE A 185 7.52 12.24 11.10
C ILE A 185 7.88 11.32 12.25
N PHE A 186 6.87 10.70 12.84
CA PHE A 186 7.05 9.72 13.90
C PHE A 186 6.55 8.37 13.42
N HIS A 187 7.36 7.36 13.61
CA HIS A 187 6.98 5.97 13.43
C HIS A 187 7.01 5.30 14.80
N VAL A 188 5.90 4.70 15.21
CA VAL A 188 5.75 4.15 16.56
C VAL A 188 5.48 2.65 16.45
N GLU A 189 6.37 1.84 17.00
CA GLU A 189 6.23 0.39 17.04
C GLU A 189 6.19 -0.11 18.49
N LEU A 190 5.37 -1.13 18.75
CA LEU A 190 5.38 -1.84 20.01
C LEU A 190 6.45 -2.93 19.95
N THR A 191 7.46 -2.81 20.80
CA THR A 191 8.55 -3.76 20.89
C THR A 191 8.52 -4.44 22.24
N ASP A 192 8.86 -5.71 22.25
CA ASP A 192 8.94 -6.55 23.43
C ASP A 192 10.00 -6.04 24.42
N ASN A 193 9.67 -6.00 25.71
CA ASN A 193 10.52 -5.44 26.74
C ASN A 193 11.83 -6.21 26.91
N GLU A 194 11.82 -7.55 26.79
CA GLU A 194 13.03 -8.37 26.87
C GLU A 194 14.01 -8.00 25.75
N THR A 195 13.51 -7.83 24.53
CA THR A 195 14.30 -7.39 23.38
C THR A 195 14.88 -6.00 23.59
N LEU A 196 14.10 -5.08 24.14
CA LEU A 196 14.54 -3.71 24.43
C LEU A 196 15.63 -3.68 25.49
N ILE A 197 15.52 -4.48 26.55
CA ILE A 197 16.54 -4.59 27.62
C ILE A 197 17.84 -5.19 27.05
N ALA A 198 17.71 -6.21 26.19
CA ALA A 198 18.89 -6.82 25.56
C ALA A 198 19.66 -5.83 24.66
N LEU A 199 18.95 -4.96 23.93
CA LEU A 199 19.56 -3.95 23.07
C LEU A 199 20.00 -2.68 23.84
N TYR A 200 19.23 -2.29 24.85
CA TYR A 200 19.42 -1.07 25.64
C TYR A 200 19.33 -1.37 27.15
N PRO A 201 20.37 -1.89 27.79
CA PRO A 201 20.36 -2.28 29.21
C PRO A 201 19.97 -1.14 30.18
N GLN A 202 20.15 0.12 29.78
CA GLN A 202 19.76 1.30 30.57
C GLN A 202 18.26 1.46 30.76
N LEU A 203 17.45 0.67 30.06
CA LEU A 203 15.98 0.70 30.17
C LEU A 203 15.41 -0.26 31.22
N SER A 204 16.21 -1.14 31.83
CA SER A 204 15.75 -2.22 32.71
C SER A 204 14.77 -1.78 33.80
N ASP A 205 14.95 -0.58 34.37
CA ASP A 205 14.14 -0.05 35.47
C ASP A 205 13.06 0.96 34.98
N LYS A 206 12.97 1.20 33.68
CA LYS A 206 12.14 2.28 33.08
C LYS A 206 11.06 1.77 32.15
N LEU A 207 10.99 0.46 31.90
CA LEU A 207 9.97 -0.16 31.08
C LEU A 207 8.72 -0.46 31.92
N GLY A 208 7.58 -0.07 31.42
CA GLY A 208 6.28 -0.32 32.05
C GLY A 208 5.24 0.67 31.57
N GLY A 209 4.34 0.21 30.72
CA GLY A 209 3.27 1.00 30.16
C GLY A 209 3.68 1.86 28.94
N SER A 210 2.84 1.85 27.92
CA SER A 210 3.06 2.69 26.75
C SER A 210 2.51 4.09 27.04
N SER A 211 3.34 5.13 26.87
CA SER A 211 2.92 6.54 26.93
C SER A 211 2.06 6.96 25.73
N VAL A 212 2.01 6.13 24.69
CA VAL A 212 1.27 6.37 23.45
C VAL A 212 0.46 5.12 23.09
N GLU A 213 -0.85 5.27 23.06
CA GLU A 213 -1.74 4.23 22.51
C GLU A 213 -1.70 4.29 20.98
N ILE A 214 -1.56 3.14 20.32
CA ILE A 214 -1.66 2.99 18.88
C ILE A 214 -3.03 2.41 18.55
N ALA A 215 -3.68 2.92 17.50
CA ALA A 215 -4.93 2.33 17.01
C ALA A 215 -4.67 0.90 16.52
N LYS A 216 -5.55 -0.03 16.89
CA LYS A 216 -5.45 -1.45 16.56
C LYS A 216 -6.63 -1.89 15.74
N TYR A 217 -6.44 -2.95 14.96
CA TYR A 217 -7.54 -3.65 14.33
C TYR A 217 -8.33 -4.45 15.39
N VAL A 218 -9.66 -4.42 15.29
CA VAL A 218 -10.58 -4.94 16.33
C VAL A 218 -10.33 -6.40 16.71
N TYR A 219 -9.83 -7.22 15.79
CA TYR A 219 -9.53 -8.63 16.09
C TYR A 219 -8.27 -8.86 16.93
N ASP A 220 -7.50 -7.81 17.19
CA ASP A 220 -6.31 -7.85 18.04
C ASP A 220 -6.58 -7.40 19.48
N ASP A 221 -7.85 -7.19 19.86
CA ASP A 221 -8.24 -6.69 21.20
C ASP A 221 -7.77 -7.58 22.34
N ASN A 222 -7.56 -8.88 22.08
CA ASN A 222 -7.10 -9.85 23.07
C ASN A 222 -5.56 -10.00 23.12
N VAL A 223 -4.81 -9.23 22.33
CA VAL A 223 -3.35 -9.29 22.39
C VAL A 223 -2.88 -8.57 23.66
N ASP A 224 -2.28 -9.31 24.58
CA ASP A 224 -1.63 -8.74 25.74
C ASP A 224 -0.42 -7.91 25.32
N THR A 225 -0.46 -6.62 25.63
CA THR A 225 0.62 -5.68 25.36
C THR A 225 1.30 -5.18 26.64
N SER A 226 1.04 -5.81 27.79
CA SER A 226 1.59 -5.41 29.10
C SER A 226 3.12 -5.53 29.13
N GLU A 227 3.69 -6.48 28.37
CA GLU A 227 5.13 -6.71 28.25
C GLU A 227 5.77 -5.98 27.06
N LYS A 228 5.05 -5.06 26.43
CA LYS A 228 5.55 -4.27 25.28
C LYS A 228 5.62 -2.79 25.61
N SER A 229 6.65 -2.15 25.10
CA SER A 229 6.82 -0.70 25.18
C SER A 229 6.81 -0.06 23.80
N ALA A 230 6.28 1.17 23.72
CA ALA A 230 6.28 1.93 22.49
C ALA A 230 7.66 2.52 22.22
N VAL A 231 8.24 2.13 21.10
CA VAL A 231 9.46 2.74 20.56
C VAL A 231 9.05 3.77 19.52
N ILE A 232 9.54 4.98 19.66
CA ILE A 232 9.22 6.12 18.80
C ILE A 232 10.47 6.44 17.99
N ASP A 233 10.40 6.23 16.69
CA ASP A 233 11.39 6.66 15.72
C ASP A 233 10.94 8.01 15.17
N ARG A 234 11.66 9.08 15.52
CA ARG A 234 11.39 10.43 15.04
C ARG A 234 12.38 10.83 13.97
N TYR A 235 11.87 11.18 12.81
CA TYR A 235 12.59 11.85 11.73
C TYR A 235 12.20 13.32 11.69
N TYR A 236 13.14 14.22 11.61
CA TYR A 236 12.85 15.66 11.62
C TYR A 236 13.88 16.43 10.81
N LYS A 237 13.45 17.56 10.26
CA LYS A 237 14.29 18.41 9.41
C LYS A 237 14.73 19.64 10.17
N VAL A 238 16.02 19.94 10.07
CA VAL A 238 16.68 21.11 10.67
C VAL A 238 17.26 21.96 9.55
N ILE A 239 17.00 23.25 9.59
CA ILE A 239 17.60 24.21 8.65
C ILE A 239 18.74 24.92 9.38
N LYS A 240 19.97 24.70 8.94
CA LYS A 240 21.17 25.33 9.46
C LYS A 240 21.92 25.98 8.31
N ASP A 241 22.21 27.27 8.45
CA ASP A 241 22.93 28.06 7.42
C ASP A 241 22.29 28.00 6.02
N GLY A 242 20.95 27.84 5.94
CA GLY A 242 20.21 27.74 4.69
C GLY A 242 20.20 26.34 4.05
N VAL A 243 20.84 25.37 4.69
CA VAL A 243 20.85 23.95 4.27
C VAL A 243 19.88 23.17 5.15
N GLU A 244 18.95 22.46 4.52
CA GLU A 244 18.01 21.55 5.20
C GLU A 244 18.66 20.17 5.36
N THR A 245 18.79 19.70 6.61
CA THR A 245 19.33 18.39 6.95
C THR A 245 18.28 17.53 7.64
N LEU A 246 18.28 16.24 7.36
CA LEU A 246 17.41 15.27 8.00
C LEU A 246 18.12 14.63 9.19
N HIS A 247 17.51 14.74 10.36
CA HIS A 247 17.96 14.09 11.57
C HIS A 247 16.99 13.00 12.03
N TYR A 248 17.51 12.11 12.86
CA TYR A 248 16.79 10.97 13.41
C TYR A 248 17.06 10.84 14.91
N CYS A 249 16.01 10.55 15.69
CA CYS A 249 16.17 10.11 17.06
C CYS A 249 15.20 8.99 17.43
N LYS A 250 15.65 8.10 18.30
CA LYS A 250 14.91 6.97 18.84
C LYS A 250 14.63 7.20 20.31
N ILE A 251 13.35 7.09 20.69
CA ILE A 251 12.86 7.38 22.04
C ILE A 251 12.04 6.17 22.53
N CYS A 252 12.19 5.82 23.80
CA CYS A 252 11.33 4.84 24.47
C CYS A 252 11.02 5.32 25.89
N ASN A 253 9.73 5.40 26.26
CA ASN A 253 9.27 5.82 27.59
C ASN A 253 9.96 7.09 28.12
N ASP A 254 9.97 8.16 27.30
CA ASP A 254 10.59 9.46 27.58
C ASP A 254 12.13 9.42 27.76
N GLU A 255 12.78 8.28 27.47
CA GLU A 255 14.23 8.16 27.44
C GLU A 255 14.75 8.17 25.99
N LEU A 256 15.81 8.93 25.78
CA LEU A 256 16.51 8.98 24.49
C LEU A 256 17.41 7.75 24.34
N LEU A 257 17.17 6.94 23.33
CA LEU A 257 18.01 5.78 23.01
C LEU A 257 19.14 6.13 22.05
N TYR A 258 18.84 6.93 21.05
CA TYR A 258 19.79 7.39 20.04
C TYR A 258 19.34 8.73 19.45
N ALA A 259 20.30 9.58 19.09
CA ALA A 259 20.06 10.78 18.31
C ALA A 259 21.23 11.07 17.38
N SER A 260 20.95 11.28 16.10
CA SER A 260 21.95 11.59 15.09
C SER A 260 22.65 12.94 15.33
N GLU A 261 22.00 13.91 15.98
CA GLU A 261 22.65 15.18 16.38
C GLU A 261 23.68 15.00 17.51
N ASN A 262 23.59 13.93 18.28
CA ASN A 262 24.55 13.61 19.34
C ASN A 262 25.73 12.77 18.83
N ASP A 263 25.64 12.27 17.59
CA ASP A 263 26.67 11.48 16.96
C ASP A 263 27.61 12.41 16.12
N PRO A 264 28.91 12.44 16.39
CA PRO A 264 29.85 13.30 15.67
C PRO A 264 29.86 13.10 14.15
N GLU A 265 29.49 11.88 13.69
CA GLU A 265 29.45 11.58 12.26
C GLU A 265 28.28 12.27 11.56
N TYR A 266 27.10 12.33 12.24
CA TYR A 266 25.85 12.82 11.66
C TYR A 266 25.45 14.22 12.12
N GLU A 267 26.14 14.82 13.10
CA GLU A 267 25.81 16.12 13.69
C GLU A 267 25.72 17.25 12.65
N SER A 268 26.62 17.26 11.67
CA SER A 268 26.67 18.32 10.65
C SER A 268 26.04 17.95 9.32
N ARG A 269 26.08 16.66 8.94
CA ARG A 269 25.61 16.17 7.63
C ARG A 269 24.16 15.66 7.63
N GLY A 270 23.61 15.39 8.82
CA GLY A 270 22.32 14.71 8.95
C GLY A 270 22.43 13.19 8.89
N PHE A 271 21.32 12.48 9.20
CA PHE A 271 21.30 11.02 9.28
C PHE A 271 21.32 10.36 7.90
N TYR A 272 20.55 10.91 6.95
CA TYR A 272 20.57 10.48 5.55
C TYR A 272 21.02 11.63 4.65
N ASP A 273 22.07 11.41 3.87
CA ASP A 273 22.66 12.40 2.96
C ASP A 273 21.70 12.91 1.88
N HIS A 274 20.66 12.13 1.56
CA HIS A 274 19.64 12.54 0.60
C HIS A 274 18.63 13.57 1.16
N GLY A 275 18.61 13.81 2.48
CA GLY A 275 17.76 14.80 3.13
C GLY A 275 16.25 14.54 3.04
N LYS A 276 15.82 13.37 2.57
CA LYS A 276 14.42 12.98 2.43
C LYS A 276 14.01 12.01 3.52
N TYR A 277 12.73 12.08 3.93
CA TYR A 277 12.15 11.06 4.79
C TYR A 277 12.15 9.70 4.09
N PRO A 278 12.45 8.59 4.81
CA PRO A 278 12.52 7.26 4.23
C PRO A 278 11.14 6.62 4.01
N PHE A 279 10.09 7.41 3.88
CA PHE A 279 8.69 6.97 3.72
C PHE A 279 8.13 7.46 2.40
N ILE A 280 7.53 6.54 1.63
CA ILE A 280 6.92 6.80 0.33
C ILE A 280 5.44 6.46 0.43
N PHE A 281 4.60 7.45 0.21
CA PHE A 281 3.15 7.33 0.24
C PHE A 281 2.62 7.02 -1.16
N ASP A 282 1.94 5.90 -1.30
CA ASP A 282 1.29 5.46 -2.51
C ASP A 282 -0.23 5.49 -2.32
N SER A 283 -0.85 6.61 -2.66
CA SER A 283 -2.29 6.81 -2.53
C SER A 283 -3.04 6.31 -3.76
N LEU A 284 -4.18 5.63 -3.52
CA LEU A 284 -5.04 5.11 -4.59
C LEU A 284 -5.84 6.25 -5.23
N PHE A 285 -6.70 6.89 -4.47
CA PHE A 285 -7.46 8.07 -4.87
C PHE A 285 -7.04 9.24 -3.99
N VAL A 286 -6.59 10.32 -4.62
CA VAL A 286 -6.00 11.47 -3.91
C VAL A 286 -7.07 12.24 -3.13
N GLU A 287 -6.75 12.62 -1.90
CA GLU A 287 -7.54 13.49 -1.04
C GLU A 287 -6.76 14.79 -0.79
N GLU A 288 -7.42 15.96 -0.87
CA GLU A 288 -6.76 17.24 -0.65
C GLU A 288 -6.45 17.47 0.84
N GLY A 289 -5.29 18.10 1.12
CA GLY A 289 -4.87 18.46 2.48
C GLY A 289 -4.26 17.30 3.30
N THR A 290 -4.07 16.13 2.72
CA THR A 290 -3.45 14.96 3.36
C THR A 290 -2.59 14.19 2.36
N PRO A 291 -1.49 13.54 2.78
CA PRO A 291 -0.75 12.62 1.92
C PRO A 291 -1.49 11.28 1.71
N CYS A 292 -2.51 11.00 2.53
CA CYS A 292 -3.32 9.81 2.42
C CYS A 292 -4.54 10.05 1.53
N GLY A 293 -4.88 9.03 0.76
CA GLY A 293 -6.09 9.01 -0.06
C GLY A 293 -7.18 8.12 0.53
N PHE A 294 -8.18 7.79 -0.28
CA PHE A 294 -9.26 6.87 0.05
C PHE A 294 -9.23 5.64 -0.87
N GLY A 295 -9.84 4.55 -0.42
CA GLY A 295 -9.81 3.25 -1.08
C GLY A 295 -11.13 2.86 -1.74
N TYR A 296 -11.15 1.68 -2.32
CA TYR A 296 -12.38 1.13 -2.93
C TYR A 296 -13.48 0.90 -1.90
N ILE A 297 -13.13 0.54 -0.65
CA ILE A 297 -14.12 0.33 0.41
C ILE A 297 -14.89 1.62 0.69
N ASP A 298 -14.19 2.75 0.76
CA ASP A 298 -14.82 4.06 1.04
C ASP A 298 -15.89 4.42 0.01
N ILE A 299 -15.72 3.97 -1.25
CA ILE A 299 -16.67 4.24 -2.34
C ILE A 299 -17.80 3.23 -2.36
N MET A 300 -17.52 1.95 -2.08
CA MET A 300 -18.42 0.84 -2.32
C MET A 300 -19.24 0.41 -1.10
N LYS A 301 -18.85 0.80 0.12
CA LYS A 301 -19.47 0.35 1.36
C LYS A 301 -20.97 0.65 1.45
N ASP A 302 -21.42 1.77 0.90
CA ASP A 302 -22.85 2.13 0.93
C ASP A 302 -23.69 1.23 0.00
N ALA A 303 -23.19 0.90 -1.19
CA ALA A 303 -23.83 -0.05 -2.09
C ALA A 303 -23.85 -1.46 -1.46
N GLN A 304 -22.73 -1.92 -0.88
CA GLN A 304 -22.65 -3.19 -0.17
C GLN A 304 -23.65 -3.26 0.99
N LYS A 305 -23.76 -2.19 1.78
CA LYS A 305 -24.73 -2.11 2.88
C LYS A 305 -26.18 -2.31 2.40
N GLN A 306 -26.55 -1.67 1.30
CA GLN A 306 -27.89 -1.80 0.72
C GLN A 306 -28.15 -3.20 0.17
N ILE A 307 -27.16 -3.81 -0.48
CA ILE A 307 -27.23 -5.21 -0.95
C ILE A 307 -27.49 -6.15 0.24
N ASP A 308 -26.75 -5.99 1.33
CA ASP A 308 -26.87 -6.85 2.50
C ASP A 308 -28.22 -6.66 3.21
N ILE A 309 -28.70 -5.42 3.37
CA ILE A 309 -30.02 -5.14 3.94
C ILE A 309 -31.13 -5.78 3.12
N LEU A 310 -31.11 -5.61 1.79
CA LEU A 310 -32.13 -6.18 0.91
C LEU A 310 -32.03 -7.71 0.86
N GLY A 311 -30.82 -8.27 0.79
CA GLY A 311 -30.57 -9.70 0.82
C GLY A 311 -31.12 -10.35 2.11
N ASN A 312 -30.81 -9.76 3.27
CA ASN A 312 -31.31 -10.24 4.55
C ASN A 312 -32.86 -10.12 4.65
N ALA A 313 -33.44 -9.03 4.14
CA ALA A 313 -34.89 -8.87 4.10
C ALA A 313 -35.58 -9.96 3.23
N LEU A 314 -34.97 -10.29 2.08
CA LEU A 314 -35.46 -11.37 1.20
C LEU A 314 -35.41 -12.74 1.89
N VAL A 315 -34.25 -13.07 2.49
CA VAL A 315 -34.04 -14.33 3.22
C VAL A 315 -35.02 -14.44 4.39
N ARG A 316 -35.19 -13.35 5.17
CA ARG A 316 -36.13 -13.31 6.29
C ARG A 316 -37.58 -13.49 5.85
N ASN A 317 -37.98 -12.84 4.75
CA ASN A 317 -39.31 -13.02 4.22
C ASN A 317 -39.54 -14.46 3.72
N ALA A 318 -38.57 -15.05 3.01
CA ALA A 318 -38.63 -16.44 2.58
C ALA A 318 -38.76 -17.39 3.79
N SER A 319 -37.96 -17.18 4.84
CA SER A 319 -38.06 -17.96 6.09
C SER A 319 -39.41 -17.82 6.79
N MET A 320 -39.98 -16.62 6.80
CA MET A 320 -41.32 -16.40 7.35
C MET A 320 -42.43 -17.04 6.49
N ALA A 321 -42.25 -17.08 5.18
CA ALA A 321 -43.21 -17.73 4.26
C ALA A 321 -43.20 -19.26 4.39
N THR A 322 -42.03 -19.85 4.70
CA THR A 322 -41.89 -21.29 4.92
C THR A 322 -42.36 -21.74 6.30
N ASN A 323 -42.42 -20.84 7.29
CA ASN A 323 -42.91 -21.09 8.63
C ASN A 323 -44.16 -20.23 8.89
N PRO A 324 -45.33 -20.60 8.38
CA PRO A 324 -46.54 -19.82 8.55
C PRO A 324 -46.90 -19.66 10.03
N ARG A 325 -47.32 -18.45 10.41
CA ARG A 325 -47.83 -18.14 11.75
C ARG A 325 -49.32 -18.10 11.75
N TYR A 326 -49.90 -18.46 12.86
CA TYR A 326 -51.35 -18.54 13.00
C TYR A 326 -51.81 -17.70 14.20
N PHE A 327 -52.94 -17.04 14.06
CA PHE A 327 -53.70 -16.54 15.18
C PHE A 327 -54.55 -17.70 15.69
N ILE A 328 -54.37 -18.09 16.94
CA ILE A 328 -55.16 -19.12 17.61
C ILE A 328 -56.03 -18.44 18.66
N ASN A 329 -57.31 -18.76 18.68
CA ASN A 329 -58.23 -18.21 19.67
C ASN A 329 -57.89 -18.78 21.06
N SER A 330 -57.74 -17.91 22.07
CA SER A 330 -57.36 -18.27 23.46
C SER A 330 -58.44 -19.13 24.19
N SER A 331 -59.55 -19.48 23.54
CA SER A 331 -60.57 -20.35 24.11
C SER A 331 -60.15 -21.81 24.35
N GLY A 332 -58.93 -22.21 23.98
CA GLY A 332 -58.37 -23.54 24.20
C GLY A 332 -59.02 -24.65 23.36
N ALA A 333 -59.66 -24.29 22.28
CA ALA A 333 -60.36 -25.28 21.42
C ALA A 333 -59.41 -26.12 20.56
N VAL A 334 -58.19 -25.66 20.32
CA VAL A 334 -57.18 -26.30 19.45
C VAL A 334 -56.05 -26.86 20.32
N ASN A 335 -55.65 -28.09 20.05
CA ASN A 335 -54.46 -28.68 20.65
C ASN A 335 -53.20 -28.18 19.94
N GLU A 336 -52.49 -27.19 20.53
CA GLU A 336 -51.32 -26.55 19.96
C GLU A 336 -50.12 -27.51 19.79
N GLU A 337 -50.00 -28.51 20.69
CA GLU A 337 -48.93 -29.50 20.65
C GLU A 337 -49.08 -30.43 19.43
N GLU A 338 -50.31 -30.93 19.19
CA GLU A 338 -50.60 -31.76 18.02
C GLU A 338 -50.53 -30.96 16.71
N PHE A 339 -50.89 -29.68 16.74
CA PHE A 339 -50.81 -28.81 15.58
C PHE A 339 -49.34 -28.50 15.20
N ALA A 340 -48.44 -28.44 16.17
CA ALA A 340 -47.02 -28.22 15.95
C ALA A 340 -46.27 -29.51 15.54
N ASP A 341 -46.84 -30.68 15.77
CA ASP A 341 -46.24 -31.98 15.43
C ASP A 341 -46.61 -32.39 13.98
N TRP A 342 -45.70 -32.15 13.06
CA TRP A 342 -45.82 -32.50 11.63
C TRP A 342 -45.81 -34.00 11.35
N SER A 343 -45.48 -34.84 12.32
CA SER A 343 -45.55 -36.29 12.20
C SER A 343 -46.98 -36.82 12.41
N ASN A 344 -47.88 -35.99 12.94
CA ASN A 344 -49.25 -36.34 13.26
C ASN A 344 -50.22 -35.74 12.22
N ASN A 345 -50.95 -36.61 11.52
CA ASN A 345 -51.93 -36.18 10.49
C ASN A 345 -53.24 -35.67 11.07
N PHE A 346 -53.46 -35.82 12.38
CA PHE A 346 -54.74 -35.49 13.03
C PHE A 346 -54.47 -34.54 14.22
N VAL A 347 -55.21 -33.44 14.22
CA VAL A 347 -55.21 -32.47 15.33
C VAL A 347 -56.58 -32.56 16.03
N HIS A 348 -56.60 -32.92 17.29
CA HIS A 348 -57.82 -33.04 18.07
C HIS A 348 -58.28 -31.67 18.58
N VAL A 349 -59.58 -31.42 18.45
CA VAL A 349 -60.20 -30.16 18.82
C VAL A 349 -61.23 -30.40 19.92
N SER A 350 -61.15 -29.64 21.00
CA SER A 350 -62.09 -29.72 22.10
C SER A 350 -63.23 -28.73 21.89
N GLY A 351 -64.42 -29.26 21.67
CA GLY A 351 -65.67 -28.46 21.55
C GLY A 351 -66.39 -28.61 20.24
N SER A 352 -67.66 -28.18 20.18
CA SER A 352 -68.55 -28.39 19.03
C SER A 352 -68.49 -27.34 17.92
N ASN A 353 -67.65 -26.31 18.04
CA ASN A 353 -67.59 -25.20 17.09
C ASN A 353 -66.14 -24.97 16.60
N LEU A 354 -65.79 -25.67 15.51
CA LEU A 354 -64.72 -25.27 14.63
C LEU A 354 -65.21 -24.13 13.72
N GLY A 355 -65.12 -22.89 14.18
CA GLY A 355 -65.36 -21.74 13.31
C GLY A 355 -64.12 -21.39 12.51
N GLU A 356 -64.27 -20.79 11.36
CA GLU A 356 -63.18 -20.25 10.52
C GLU A 356 -62.26 -19.30 11.30
N ASP A 357 -62.73 -18.75 12.42
CA ASP A 357 -62.00 -17.82 13.28
C ASP A 357 -61.19 -18.52 14.39
N SER A 358 -61.21 -19.84 14.51
CA SER A 358 -60.47 -20.57 15.55
C SER A 358 -58.98 -20.60 15.28
N ILE A 359 -58.59 -20.73 14.03
CA ILE A 359 -57.20 -20.61 13.55
C ILE A 359 -57.22 -19.75 12.28
N ARG A 360 -56.47 -18.68 12.28
CA ARG A 360 -56.34 -17.83 11.11
C ARG A 360 -54.86 -17.67 10.76
N GLU A 361 -54.51 -18.06 9.54
CA GLU A 361 -53.18 -17.87 9.01
C GLU A 361 -52.85 -16.36 8.92
N ILE A 362 -51.68 -15.99 9.45
CA ILE A 362 -51.11 -14.67 9.24
C ILE A 362 -50.45 -14.70 7.87
N ARG A 363 -51.19 -14.31 6.84
CA ARG A 363 -50.65 -14.26 5.49
C ARG A 363 -49.61 -13.17 5.39
N MET A 364 -48.38 -13.59 5.08
CA MET A 364 -47.30 -12.67 4.76
C MET A 364 -47.47 -12.17 3.33
N SER A 365 -47.39 -10.87 3.15
CA SER A 365 -47.30 -10.28 1.81
C SER A 365 -45.98 -10.68 1.18
N GLY A 366 -46.00 -11.23 -0.02
CA GLY A 366 -44.78 -11.51 -0.78
C GLY A 366 -43.97 -10.21 -1.03
N ILE A 367 -42.66 -10.33 -1.13
CA ILE A 367 -41.82 -9.18 -1.46
C ILE A 367 -42.13 -8.76 -2.91
N PRO A 368 -42.49 -7.48 -3.15
CA PRO A 368 -42.68 -6.97 -4.50
C PRO A 368 -41.43 -7.11 -5.36
N GLU A 369 -41.61 -7.42 -6.64
CA GLU A 369 -40.50 -7.61 -7.63
C GLU A 369 -39.54 -6.39 -7.70
N ILE A 370 -40.04 -5.21 -7.37
CA ILE A 370 -39.24 -3.98 -7.33
C ILE A 370 -38.00 -4.09 -6.41
N TYR A 371 -38.11 -4.85 -5.31
CA TYR A 371 -36.95 -5.03 -4.39
C TYR A 371 -35.85 -5.89 -5.01
N LEU A 372 -36.21 -6.88 -5.83
CA LEU A 372 -35.24 -7.65 -6.61
C LEU A 372 -34.60 -6.79 -7.69
N GLY A 373 -35.38 -5.91 -8.34
CA GLY A 373 -34.85 -4.92 -9.28
C GLY A 373 -33.85 -3.97 -8.65
N ILE A 374 -34.13 -3.46 -7.45
CA ILE A 374 -33.20 -2.58 -6.70
C ILE A 374 -31.94 -3.35 -6.28
N LEU A 375 -32.09 -4.59 -5.79
CA LEU A 375 -30.93 -5.41 -5.41
C LEU A 375 -30.00 -5.63 -6.60
N ASN A 376 -30.53 -6.04 -7.75
CA ASN A 376 -29.72 -6.23 -8.95
C ASN A 376 -29.07 -4.91 -9.43
N SER A 377 -29.80 -3.80 -9.39
CA SER A 377 -29.24 -2.48 -9.72
C SER A 377 -28.09 -2.08 -8.80
N LYS A 378 -28.14 -2.43 -7.50
CA LYS A 378 -27.05 -2.15 -6.56
C LYS A 378 -25.84 -3.05 -6.75
N ILE A 379 -26.06 -4.31 -7.14
CA ILE A 379 -24.98 -5.21 -7.53
C ILE A 379 -24.29 -4.69 -8.79
N ASP A 380 -25.05 -4.25 -9.78
CA ASP A 380 -24.50 -3.68 -11.01
C ASP A 380 -23.74 -2.36 -10.75
N GLU A 381 -24.26 -1.48 -9.88
CA GLU A 381 -23.57 -0.26 -9.43
C GLU A 381 -22.22 -0.59 -8.80
N LEU A 382 -22.15 -1.60 -7.94
CA LEU A 382 -20.91 -2.03 -7.29
C LEU A 382 -19.92 -2.59 -8.32
N LYS A 383 -20.37 -3.42 -9.27
CA LYS A 383 -19.54 -3.95 -10.36
C LYS A 383 -18.99 -2.84 -11.26
N GLU A 384 -19.83 -1.88 -11.66
CA GLU A 384 -19.41 -0.74 -12.48
C GLU A 384 -18.41 0.17 -11.75
N THR A 385 -18.67 0.47 -10.48
CA THR A 385 -17.80 1.32 -9.65
C THR A 385 -16.42 0.69 -9.44
N SER A 386 -16.37 -0.64 -9.23
CA SER A 386 -15.11 -1.36 -9.11
C SER A 386 -14.40 -1.57 -10.45
N GLY A 387 -15.08 -1.39 -11.57
CA GLY A 387 -14.58 -1.74 -12.91
C GLY A 387 -14.43 -3.24 -13.14
N ASN A 388 -15.02 -4.07 -12.28
CA ASN A 388 -15.03 -5.53 -12.43
C ASN A 388 -16.23 -5.95 -13.28
N ARG A 389 -16.12 -5.77 -14.57
CA ARG A 389 -17.14 -6.18 -15.52
C ARG A 389 -17.02 -7.66 -15.87
N ASP A 390 -18.13 -8.29 -16.25
CA ASP A 390 -18.19 -9.72 -16.52
C ASP A 390 -17.17 -10.17 -17.59
N PHE A 391 -16.86 -9.31 -18.59
CA PHE A 391 -15.86 -9.63 -19.60
C PHE A 391 -14.40 -9.57 -19.07
N SER A 392 -14.11 -8.81 -18.01
CA SER A 392 -12.78 -8.82 -17.38
C SER A 392 -12.57 -10.09 -16.53
N GLN A 393 -13.64 -10.79 -16.19
CA GLN A 393 -13.63 -12.08 -15.49
C GLN A 393 -13.81 -13.29 -16.44
N GLY A 394 -13.69 -13.09 -17.76
CA GLY A 394 -13.81 -14.15 -18.75
C GLY A 394 -15.25 -14.45 -19.19
N GLY A 395 -16.24 -13.67 -18.74
CA GLY A 395 -17.61 -13.72 -19.23
C GLY A 395 -17.71 -13.13 -20.64
N VAL A 396 -18.09 -13.92 -21.63
CA VAL A 396 -18.30 -13.45 -23.01
C VAL A 396 -19.79 -13.15 -23.19
N SER A 397 -20.12 -11.88 -23.49
CA SER A 397 -21.47 -11.55 -23.92
C SER A 397 -21.79 -12.23 -25.24
N SER A 398 -22.97 -12.85 -25.36
CA SER A 398 -23.40 -13.54 -26.56
C SER A 398 -23.33 -12.61 -27.78
N GLY A 399 -22.49 -12.98 -28.76
CA GLY A 399 -22.37 -12.29 -30.04
C GLY A 399 -20.98 -11.71 -30.39
N VAL A 400 -20.02 -11.70 -29.47
CA VAL A 400 -18.65 -11.24 -29.77
C VAL A 400 -17.72 -12.47 -29.86
N THR A 401 -17.41 -12.89 -31.10
CA THR A 401 -16.57 -14.07 -31.37
C THR A 401 -15.20 -13.72 -31.93
N ALA A 402 -14.97 -12.48 -32.35
CA ALA A 402 -13.69 -12.07 -32.89
C ALA A 402 -12.68 -11.77 -31.77
N ALA A 403 -11.53 -12.45 -31.77
CA ALA A 403 -10.47 -12.27 -30.77
C ALA A 403 -10.01 -10.80 -30.64
N SER A 404 -9.96 -10.07 -31.75
CA SER A 404 -9.61 -8.63 -31.78
C SER A 404 -10.66 -7.75 -31.08
N ALA A 405 -11.94 -8.09 -31.17
CA ALA A 405 -13.01 -7.35 -30.49
C ALA A 405 -12.99 -7.63 -28.96
N ILE A 406 -12.73 -8.86 -28.55
CA ILE A 406 -12.56 -9.24 -27.15
C ILE A 406 -11.36 -8.49 -26.57
N ALA A 407 -10.20 -8.48 -27.26
CA ALA A 407 -9.03 -7.74 -26.86
C ALA A 407 -9.29 -6.24 -26.69
N ALA A 408 -10.02 -5.62 -27.62
CA ALA A 408 -10.39 -4.21 -27.55
C ALA A 408 -11.31 -3.90 -26.35
N LEU A 409 -12.25 -4.80 -26.03
CA LEU A 409 -13.13 -4.68 -24.85
C LEU A 409 -12.33 -4.84 -23.54
N GLN A 410 -11.41 -5.79 -23.47
CA GLN A 410 -10.50 -5.97 -22.34
C GLN A 410 -9.60 -4.74 -22.15
N GLU A 411 -9.08 -4.19 -23.24
CA GLU A 411 -8.26 -2.97 -23.18
C GLU A 411 -9.08 -1.75 -22.71
N ALA A 412 -10.31 -1.60 -23.16
CA ALA A 412 -11.21 -0.53 -22.71
C ALA A 412 -11.57 -0.68 -21.22
N GLY A 413 -11.80 -1.91 -20.74
CA GLY A 413 -12.11 -2.20 -19.34
C GLY A 413 -10.94 -2.02 -18.37
N SER A 414 -9.72 -2.15 -18.87
CA SER A 414 -8.51 -2.05 -18.02
C SER A 414 -8.05 -0.61 -17.72
N LYS A 415 -8.78 0.44 -18.14
CA LYS A 415 -8.37 1.85 -17.95
C LYS A 415 -8.14 2.22 -16.49
N LEU A 416 -9.08 1.85 -15.59
CA LEU A 416 -8.95 2.12 -14.15
C LEU A 416 -7.77 1.36 -13.55
N THR A 417 -7.59 0.09 -13.93
CA THR A 417 -6.47 -0.73 -13.48
C THR A 417 -5.13 -0.13 -13.94
N ARG A 418 -5.04 0.34 -15.18
CA ARG A 418 -3.80 0.98 -15.69
C ARG A 418 -3.44 2.26 -14.95
N ASP A 419 -4.42 3.10 -14.62
CA ASP A 419 -4.18 4.34 -13.86
C ASP A 419 -3.70 4.02 -12.44
N MET A 420 -4.36 3.07 -11.78
CA MET A 420 -4.00 2.57 -10.47
C MET A 420 -2.57 2.01 -10.44
N VAL A 421 -2.19 1.18 -11.41
CA VAL A 421 -0.85 0.59 -11.55
C VAL A 421 0.21 1.65 -11.82
N LYS A 422 -0.08 2.66 -12.66
CA LYS A 422 0.84 3.78 -12.90
C LYS A 422 1.13 4.58 -11.62
N GLY A 423 0.15 4.71 -10.72
CA GLY A 423 0.36 5.27 -9.38
C GLY A 423 1.41 4.47 -8.61
N GLY A 424 1.25 3.14 -8.55
CA GLY A 424 2.21 2.23 -7.91
C GLY A 424 3.61 2.30 -8.53
N TYR A 425 3.72 2.45 -9.85
CA TYR A 425 5.02 2.58 -10.51
C TYR A 425 5.75 3.88 -10.14
N ARG A 426 5.02 4.98 -9.91
CA ARG A 426 5.63 6.22 -9.39
C ARG A 426 6.21 6.01 -8.00
N ALA A 427 5.46 5.38 -7.10
CA ALA A 427 5.95 5.05 -5.76
C ALA A 427 7.15 4.10 -5.80
N PHE A 428 7.13 3.10 -6.68
CA PHE A 428 8.26 2.19 -6.89
C PHE A 428 9.50 2.91 -7.45
N SER A 429 9.33 3.87 -8.36
CA SER A 429 10.42 4.70 -8.86
C SER A 429 11.06 5.54 -7.74
N GLU A 430 10.25 6.14 -6.86
CA GLU A 430 10.74 6.87 -5.69
C GLU A 430 11.48 5.94 -4.71
N LEU A 431 10.97 4.73 -4.49
CA LEU A 431 11.59 3.71 -3.64
C LEU A 431 12.99 3.32 -4.15
N ASN A 432 13.12 3.10 -5.46
CA ASN A 432 14.40 2.82 -6.08
C ASN A 432 15.37 4.02 -5.98
N SER A 433 14.85 5.24 -6.12
CA SER A 433 15.67 6.46 -5.93
C SER A 433 16.24 6.54 -4.51
N LEU A 434 15.43 6.23 -3.49
CA LEU A 434 15.92 6.17 -2.10
C LEU A 434 16.90 5.03 -1.89
N ALA A 435 16.66 3.86 -2.48
CA ALA A 435 17.58 2.73 -2.41
C ALA A 435 18.96 3.08 -3.00
N ILE A 436 19.02 3.77 -4.14
CA ILE A 436 20.29 4.23 -4.74
C ILE A 436 21.02 5.21 -3.82
N GLU A 437 20.30 6.13 -3.18
CA GLU A 437 20.91 7.06 -2.22
C GLU A 437 21.46 6.34 -0.98
N LEU A 438 20.74 5.33 -0.46
CA LEU A 438 21.22 4.49 0.63
C LEU A 438 22.45 3.65 0.22
N ILE A 439 22.47 3.11 -1.01
CA ILE A 439 23.64 2.44 -1.57
C ILE A 439 24.83 3.42 -1.60
N ARG A 440 24.58 4.65 -2.09
CA ARG A 440 25.63 5.69 -2.18
C ARG A 440 26.25 6.03 -0.83
N GLN A 441 25.43 6.11 0.21
CA GLN A 441 25.86 6.50 1.54
C GLN A 441 26.55 5.37 2.31
N PHE A 442 26.00 4.15 2.27
CA PHE A 442 26.32 3.09 3.22
C PHE A 442 27.08 1.89 2.63
N TYR A 443 27.14 1.73 1.29
CA TYR A 443 27.91 0.63 0.70
C TYR A 443 29.37 1.05 0.53
N ASP A 444 30.08 1.22 1.64
CA ASP A 444 31.47 1.68 1.67
C ASP A 444 32.49 0.55 1.45
N GLU A 445 32.08 -0.70 1.62
CA GLU A 445 32.89 -1.87 1.34
C GLU A 445 32.44 -2.60 0.06
N PRO A 446 33.38 -3.23 -0.69
CA PRO A 446 33.02 -4.02 -1.88
C PRO A 446 32.07 -5.17 -1.54
N ARG A 447 31.03 -5.34 -2.36
CA ARG A 447 30.01 -6.38 -2.19
C ARG A 447 29.89 -7.25 -3.44
N PHE A 448 29.48 -8.49 -3.27
CA PHE A 448 29.23 -9.41 -4.37
C PHE A 448 27.74 -9.71 -4.48
N PHE A 449 27.22 -9.56 -5.68
CA PHE A 449 25.85 -9.88 -6.02
C PHE A 449 25.81 -11.00 -7.03
N ARG A 450 24.99 -12.03 -6.75
CA ARG A 450 24.68 -13.07 -7.72
C ARG A 450 23.49 -12.57 -8.56
N VAL A 451 23.71 -12.35 -9.82
CA VAL A 451 22.70 -11.94 -10.79
C VAL A 451 22.42 -13.05 -11.79
N ILE A 452 21.22 -13.08 -12.33
CA ILE A 452 20.88 -13.98 -13.44
C ILE A 452 21.02 -13.15 -14.70
N ALA A 453 21.97 -13.51 -15.56
CA ALA A 453 22.17 -12.84 -16.84
C ALA A 453 21.00 -13.15 -17.80
N GLU A 454 20.86 -12.36 -18.86
CA GLU A 454 19.81 -12.52 -19.90
C GLU A 454 19.80 -13.94 -20.54
N ASN A 455 20.93 -14.62 -20.54
CA ASN A 455 21.09 -16.00 -21.04
C ASN A 455 20.66 -17.08 -20.02
N GLY A 456 20.18 -16.68 -18.84
CA GLY A 456 19.78 -17.56 -17.74
C GLY A 456 20.95 -18.11 -16.90
N ASN A 457 22.20 -17.76 -17.21
CA ASN A 457 23.37 -18.17 -16.45
C ASN A 457 23.52 -17.28 -15.20
N GLN A 458 24.09 -17.88 -14.13
CA GLN A 458 24.43 -17.13 -12.92
C GLN A 458 25.77 -16.43 -13.13
N GLU A 459 25.78 -15.14 -12.88
CA GLU A 459 26.98 -14.30 -12.91
C GLU A 459 27.18 -13.63 -11.53
N PHE A 460 28.42 -13.37 -11.17
CA PHE A 460 28.75 -12.66 -9.94
C PHE A 460 29.26 -11.28 -10.29
N VAL A 461 28.51 -10.27 -9.86
CA VAL A 461 28.87 -8.87 -10.05
C VAL A 461 29.52 -8.36 -8.78
N SER A 462 30.78 -7.91 -8.89
CA SER A 462 31.43 -7.17 -7.83
C SER A 462 30.99 -5.73 -7.89
N TYR A 463 30.44 -5.23 -6.80
CA TYR A 463 30.01 -3.85 -6.67
C TYR A 463 30.96 -3.07 -5.78
N ASP A 464 31.45 -1.95 -6.31
CA ASP A 464 32.19 -0.93 -5.59
C ASP A 464 31.47 0.42 -5.75
N ASN A 465 31.30 1.12 -4.64
CA ASN A 465 30.56 2.37 -4.57
C ASN A 465 31.29 3.58 -5.19
N SER A 466 32.56 3.42 -5.58
CA SER A 466 33.42 4.51 -6.09
C SER A 466 32.84 5.22 -7.32
N ALA A 467 32.04 4.51 -8.14
CA ALA A 467 31.45 5.05 -9.34
C ALA A 467 30.31 6.04 -9.07
N ILE A 468 29.55 5.86 -7.96
CA ILE A 468 28.35 6.67 -7.65
C ILE A 468 28.56 7.67 -6.50
N ARG A 469 29.68 7.60 -5.79
CA ARG A 469 30.03 8.58 -4.75
C ARG A 469 30.19 9.97 -5.32
N VAL A 470 29.92 10.97 -4.48
CA VAL A 470 30.18 12.38 -4.80
C VAL A 470 31.69 12.56 -4.99
N LYS A 471 32.09 13.14 -6.10
CA LYS A 471 33.49 13.39 -6.45
C LYS A 471 33.73 14.89 -6.58
N ASN A 472 34.75 15.40 -5.88
CA ASN A 472 35.20 16.76 -6.10
C ASN A 472 35.89 16.85 -7.47
N GLN A 473 35.43 17.81 -8.31
CA GLN A 473 35.96 17.99 -9.66
C GLN A 473 37.30 18.75 -9.71
N GLY A 474 37.79 19.19 -8.54
CA GLY A 474 39.04 19.96 -8.44
C GLY A 474 38.84 21.43 -8.81
N GLU A 475 39.95 22.07 -9.14
CA GLU A 475 39.98 23.47 -9.54
C GLU A 475 40.47 23.62 -10.99
N ALA A 476 39.82 24.49 -11.74
CA ALA A 476 40.26 24.92 -13.06
C ALA A 476 40.34 26.44 -13.09
N PHE A 477 41.51 26.98 -13.51
CA PHE A 477 41.76 28.43 -13.59
C PHE A 477 41.54 29.19 -12.27
N GLY A 478 41.79 28.53 -11.09
CA GLY A 478 41.61 29.14 -9.76
C GLY A 478 40.13 29.22 -9.31
N VAL A 479 39.25 28.53 -10.00
CA VAL A 479 37.82 28.39 -9.63
C VAL A 479 37.55 26.94 -9.28
N SER A 480 36.97 26.69 -8.08
CA SER A 480 36.52 25.36 -7.71
C SER A 480 35.40 24.92 -8.65
N LEU A 481 35.51 23.74 -9.24
CA LEU A 481 34.50 23.15 -10.13
C LEU A 481 33.36 22.51 -9.33
N GLY A 482 33.47 22.52 -7.98
CA GLY A 482 32.46 21.94 -7.11
C GLY A 482 32.45 20.40 -7.10
N ASP A 483 31.42 19.85 -6.52
CA ASP A 483 31.26 18.41 -6.38
C ASP A 483 30.30 17.87 -7.45
N ARG A 484 30.71 16.77 -8.12
CA ARG A 484 29.87 16.03 -9.05
C ARG A 484 29.21 14.85 -8.35
N LYS A 485 27.88 14.82 -8.40
CA LYS A 485 27.05 13.72 -7.91
C LYS A 485 26.39 13.02 -9.12
N PRO A 486 26.75 11.76 -9.44
CA PRO A 486 26.06 11.02 -10.50
C PRO A 486 24.56 10.90 -10.23
N ILE A 487 23.73 11.20 -11.23
CA ILE A 487 22.26 11.17 -11.14
C ILE A 487 21.74 10.15 -12.15
N PHE A 488 20.81 9.31 -11.68
CA PHE A 488 20.20 8.28 -12.49
C PHE A 488 18.70 8.52 -12.62
N ASP A 489 18.16 8.31 -13.82
CA ASP A 489 16.73 8.27 -14.06
C ASP A 489 16.25 6.83 -13.93
N ILE A 490 15.09 6.64 -13.29
CA ILE A 490 14.53 5.33 -13.04
C ILE A 490 13.38 5.10 -13.99
N LYS A 491 13.51 4.09 -14.85
CA LYS A 491 12.45 3.60 -15.71
C LYS A 491 11.83 2.37 -15.06
N VAL A 492 10.53 2.42 -14.85
CA VAL A 492 9.74 1.30 -14.34
C VAL A 492 8.92 0.72 -15.48
N SER A 493 8.97 -0.59 -15.65
CA SER A 493 8.18 -1.37 -16.59
C SER A 493 7.45 -2.50 -15.85
N ALA A 494 6.40 -3.05 -16.47
CA ALA A 494 5.74 -4.23 -15.94
C ALA A 494 6.58 -5.49 -16.23
N GLN A 495 6.76 -6.33 -15.24
CA GLN A 495 7.22 -7.69 -15.48
C GLN A 495 6.06 -8.48 -16.09
N LYS A 496 6.14 -8.80 -17.37
CA LYS A 496 5.13 -9.61 -18.05
C LYS A 496 5.29 -11.08 -17.67
N SER A 497 4.75 -11.47 -16.53
CA SER A 497 4.83 -12.85 -16.03
C SER A 497 3.60 -13.71 -16.35
N SER A 498 2.55 -13.14 -16.96
CA SER A 498 1.32 -13.86 -17.30
C SER A 498 1.60 -15.02 -18.26
N PRO A 499 1.11 -16.25 -17.98
CA PRO A 499 1.21 -17.37 -18.90
C PRO A 499 0.66 -17.08 -20.30
N PHE A 500 -0.38 -16.26 -20.40
CA PHE A 500 -0.97 -15.79 -21.67
C PHE A 500 -0.01 -14.90 -22.47
N SER A 501 0.75 -14.06 -21.80
CA SER A 501 1.79 -13.24 -22.43
C SER A 501 2.87 -14.13 -23.06
N LYS A 502 3.32 -15.17 -22.37
CA LYS A 502 4.30 -16.15 -22.88
C LYS A 502 3.77 -16.94 -24.07
N ILE A 503 2.50 -17.35 -24.04
CA ILE A 503 1.86 -18.05 -25.17
C ILE A 503 1.80 -17.11 -26.38
N SER A 504 1.35 -15.88 -26.20
CA SER A 504 1.29 -14.89 -27.28
C SER A 504 2.65 -14.54 -27.85
N GLN A 505 3.70 -14.47 -27.03
CA GLN A 505 5.09 -14.27 -27.48
C GLN A 505 5.61 -15.48 -28.26
N ASN A 506 5.30 -16.70 -27.82
CA ASN A 506 5.67 -17.91 -28.53
C ASN A 506 4.96 -18.00 -29.89
N GLU A 507 3.68 -17.65 -29.96
CA GLU A 507 2.93 -17.58 -31.22
C GLU A 507 3.52 -16.53 -32.15
N LEU A 508 3.87 -15.34 -31.63
CA LEU A 508 4.53 -14.29 -32.41
C LEU A 508 5.89 -14.78 -32.94
N ALA A 509 6.70 -15.43 -32.11
CA ALA A 509 7.98 -15.98 -32.51
C ALA A 509 7.83 -17.02 -33.64
N LEU A 510 6.83 -17.90 -33.54
CA LEU A 510 6.51 -18.88 -34.59
C LEU A 510 6.02 -18.19 -35.87
N GLN A 511 5.19 -17.14 -35.78
CA GLN A 511 4.75 -16.36 -36.93
C GLN A 511 5.91 -15.66 -37.62
N LEU A 512 6.83 -15.05 -36.87
CA LEU A 512 8.06 -14.43 -37.39
C LEU A 512 8.94 -15.45 -38.11
N TYR A 513 9.11 -16.65 -37.53
CA TYR A 513 9.85 -17.74 -38.14
C TYR A 513 9.19 -18.23 -39.45
N ASN A 514 7.89 -18.51 -39.40
CA ASN A 514 7.13 -18.99 -40.55
C ASN A 514 7.01 -17.95 -41.66
N SER A 515 7.04 -16.67 -41.37
CA SER A 515 7.07 -15.60 -42.35
C SER A 515 8.44 -15.42 -43.04
N GLY A 516 9.46 -16.19 -42.62
CA GLY A 516 10.80 -16.12 -43.18
C GLY A 516 11.60 -14.89 -42.75
N MET A 517 11.19 -14.17 -41.70
CA MET A 517 11.88 -12.96 -41.23
C MET A 517 13.30 -13.21 -40.72
N PHE A 518 13.63 -14.43 -40.35
CA PHE A 518 15.00 -14.81 -39.97
C PHE A 518 15.88 -15.26 -41.13
N ASN A 519 15.37 -15.23 -42.37
CA ASN A 519 16.20 -15.52 -43.55
C ASN A 519 17.24 -14.39 -43.76
N PRO A 520 18.55 -14.72 -43.90
CA PRO A 520 19.61 -13.73 -44.08
C PRO A 520 19.40 -12.78 -45.27
N GLU A 521 18.68 -13.21 -46.31
CA GLU A 521 18.39 -12.40 -47.49
C GLU A 521 17.42 -11.22 -47.22
N PHE A 522 16.52 -11.39 -46.24
CA PHE A 522 15.51 -10.36 -45.89
C PHE A 522 15.85 -9.58 -44.61
N ARG A 523 17.09 -9.63 -44.15
CA ARG A 523 17.55 -9.05 -42.89
C ARG A 523 17.17 -7.59 -42.68
N GLN A 524 17.32 -6.72 -43.69
CA GLN A 524 16.97 -5.30 -43.56
C GLN A 524 15.47 -5.09 -43.39
N GLN A 525 14.68 -5.87 -44.12
CA GLN A 525 13.22 -5.82 -44.04
C GLN A 525 12.72 -6.37 -42.69
N ALA A 526 13.36 -7.45 -42.20
CA ALA A 526 13.08 -8.00 -40.89
C ALA A 526 13.39 -6.99 -39.77
N LEU A 527 14.54 -6.31 -39.82
CA LEU A 527 14.89 -5.27 -38.84
C LEU A 527 13.87 -4.12 -38.85
N LEU A 528 13.41 -3.69 -40.05
CA LEU A 528 12.38 -2.66 -40.18
C LEU A 528 11.06 -3.12 -39.56
N ALA A 529 10.58 -4.32 -39.86
CA ALA A 529 9.33 -4.86 -39.33
C ALA A 529 9.41 -5.04 -37.82
N ILE A 530 10.50 -5.61 -37.30
CA ILE A 530 10.72 -5.79 -35.84
C ILE A 530 10.81 -4.43 -35.15
N SER A 531 11.36 -3.39 -35.78
CA SER A 531 11.41 -2.05 -35.19
C SER A 531 10.03 -1.47 -34.91
N MET A 532 9.02 -1.83 -35.72
CA MET A 532 7.63 -1.38 -35.59
C MET A 532 6.81 -2.23 -34.59
N MET A 533 7.32 -3.39 -34.17
CA MET A 533 6.68 -4.28 -33.20
C MET A 533 7.13 -3.93 -31.77
N ASP A 534 6.33 -4.29 -30.77
CA ASP A 534 6.67 -4.18 -29.35
C ASP A 534 6.48 -5.52 -28.65
N PHE A 535 7.60 -6.15 -28.27
CA PHE A 535 7.62 -7.44 -27.55
C PHE A 535 8.90 -7.57 -26.73
N GLU A 536 8.85 -8.45 -25.74
CA GLU A 536 9.98 -8.72 -24.83
C GLU A 536 11.17 -9.34 -25.59
N GLY A 537 12.39 -8.86 -25.30
CA GLY A 537 13.60 -9.32 -25.97
C GLY A 537 13.84 -8.69 -27.36
N LYS A 538 13.02 -7.71 -27.79
CA LYS A 538 13.17 -7.00 -29.07
C LYS A 538 14.57 -6.45 -29.27
N SER A 539 15.13 -5.77 -28.27
CA SER A 539 16.47 -5.16 -28.33
C SER A 539 17.57 -6.22 -28.53
N ALA A 540 17.48 -7.34 -27.84
CA ALA A 540 18.42 -8.46 -28.00
C ALA A 540 18.32 -9.10 -29.40
N LEU A 541 17.10 -9.25 -29.92
CA LEU A 541 16.86 -9.79 -31.27
C LEU A 541 17.38 -8.82 -32.34
N VAL A 542 17.11 -7.52 -32.21
CA VAL A 542 17.63 -6.49 -33.11
C VAL A 542 19.16 -6.47 -33.09
N ALA A 543 19.80 -6.54 -31.91
CA ALA A 543 21.24 -6.60 -31.79
C ALA A 543 21.84 -7.84 -32.47
N LYS A 544 21.27 -9.03 -32.27
CA LYS A 544 21.71 -10.27 -32.94
C LYS A 544 21.54 -10.20 -34.45
N LEU A 545 20.40 -9.69 -34.92
CA LEU A 545 20.17 -9.50 -36.34
C LEU A 545 21.11 -8.41 -36.96
N SER A 546 21.47 -7.36 -36.20
CA SER A 546 22.37 -6.32 -36.66
C SER A 546 23.83 -6.78 -36.79
N THR A 547 24.31 -7.63 -35.87
CA THR A 547 25.70 -8.12 -35.82
C THR A 547 26.02 -9.20 -36.87
N GLY A 548 25.04 -9.79 -37.53
CA GLY A 548 25.26 -10.79 -38.59
C GLY A 548 25.69 -12.17 -38.10
N VAL A 549 25.65 -12.42 -36.80
CA VAL A 549 25.89 -13.76 -36.24
C VAL A 549 24.67 -14.61 -36.55
N SER A 550 24.84 -15.59 -37.44
CA SER A 550 23.82 -16.62 -37.69
C SER A 550 23.52 -17.32 -36.39
N PRO A 551 22.26 -17.44 -35.95
CA PRO A 551 21.97 -18.29 -34.81
C PRO A 551 22.23 -19.74 -35.22
N LEU A 552 23.31 -20.30 -34.73
CA LEU A 552 23.51 -21.74 -34.67
C LEU A 552 23.02 -22.25 -33.34
#